data_35c49bdd9b5f2c8007da6214d81f1102
#
_entry.id   35c49bdd9b5f2c8007da6214d81f1102
#
_cell.length_a   1.000
_cell.length_b   1.000
_cell.length_c   1.000
_cell.angle_alpha   90.00
_cell.angle_beta   90.00
_cell.angle_gamma   90.00
#
_symmetry.space_group_name_H-M   'P 1'
#
loop_
_entity.id
_entity.type
_entity.pdbx_description
1 polymer ?
#
loop_
_entity_poly.entity_id
_entity_poly.type
_entity_poly.pdbx_seq_one_letter_code
_entity_poly.pdbx_strand_id
1 'polypeptide(L)'
;MMKLYKYLSDGTFRDHLPSHLNGEVYFSSWREFNDPMEGFFVYIANRDPRHHIDAIVGEKSAYRVSCFCRSWNKFLLWSYYTNKHRGVCLEFEVSKKNLPANCSLDPVNYDRTLPQFDSSLSADEQAKKFLITKMRPWKQEGEWRLLGRNLQQYSVPFGRLTGIIFGANYADGDPHDATRQQVVHEIRSMGRHPPVLYQAYIEGNAPEVRRRVFNRYDQNRIQVN
;
A
#
# COMPACT_ATOMS: atom_id res chain seq x y z
N MET A 1 13.02 -1.89 -13.34
CA MET A 1 12.46 -1.25 -12.13
C MET A 1 11.04 -0.79 -12.42
N MET A 2 10.17 -0.77 -11.41
CA MET A 2 8.78 -0.32 -11.55
C MET A 2 8.45 0.69 -10.46
N LYS A 3 7.51 1.60 -10.73
CA LYS A 3 6.96 2.50 -9.71
C LYS A 3 5.72 1.89 -9.10
N LEU A 4 5.66 1.90 -7.76
CA LEU A 4 4.53 1.51 -6.95
C LEU A 4 4.21 2.59 -5.92
N TYR A 5 2.95 2.69 -5.58
CA TYR A 5 2.41 3.74 -4.73
C TYR A 5 1.65 3.14 -3.55
N LYS A 6 1.91 3.66 -2.35
CA LYS A 6 1.24 3.24 -1.11
C LYS A 6 0.51 4.41 -0.49
N TYR A 7 -0.81 4.27 -0.37
CA TYR A 7 -1.65 5.27 0.29
C TYR A 7 -1.75 4.97 1.78
N LEU A 8 -1.59 5.99 2.60
CA LEU A 8 -1.55 5.87 4.06
C LEU A 8 -2.32 7.01 4.71
N SER A 9 -3.00 6.71 5.81
CA SER A 9 -3.47 7.76 6.73
C SER A 9 -2.27 8.51 7.33
N ASP A 10 -2.48 9.73 7.80
CA ASP A 10 -1.44 10.51 8.45
C ASP A 10 -0.86 9.80 9.69
N GLY A 11 -1.72 9.21 10.52
CA GLY A 11 -1.27 8.44 11.68
C GLY A 11 -0.35 7.29 11.31
N THR A 12 -0.79 6.41 10.39
CA THR A 12 0.03 5.28 9.93
C THR A 12 1.35 5.74 9.30
N PHE A 13 1.33 6.85 8.58
CA PHE A 13 2.54 7.41 7.98
C PHE A 13 3.55 7.86 9.05
N ARG A 14 3.09 8.59 10.07
CA ARG A 14 3.94 9.05 11.18
C ARG A 14 4.54 7.90 11.98
N ASP A 15 3.73 6.90 12.29
CA ASP A 15 4.15 5.74 13.09
C ASP A 15 5.29 4.95 12.42
N HIS A 16 5.39 5.01 11.08
CA HIS A 16 6.38 4.26 10.30
C HIS A 16 7.31 5.16 9.46
N LEU A 17 7.36 6.46 9.73
CA LEU A 17 8.15 7.42 8.96
C LEU A 17 9.62 7.02 8.82
N PRO A 18 10.36 6.65 9.89
CA PRO A 18 11.76 6.26 9.77
C PRO A 18 11.96 5.05 8.84
N SER A 19 11.12 4.03 8.94
CA SER A 19 11.15 2.86 8.05
C SER A 19 10.91 3.25 6.59
N HIS A 20 9.91 4.08 6.33
CA HIS A 20 9.61 4.53 4.98
C HIS A 20 10.77 5.32 4.36
N LEU A 21 11.41 6.21 5.13
CA LEU A 21 12.58 6.97 4.67
C LEU A 21 13.76 6.06 4.33
N ASN A 22 13.90 4.93 5.01
CA ASN A 22 14.88 3.89 4.73
C ASN A 22 14.49 2.96 3.56
N GLY A 23 13.36 3.21 2.90
CA GLY A 23 12.88 2.38 1.80
C GLY A 23 12.24 1.07 2.25
N GLU A 24 11.83 0.98 3.50
CA GLU A 24 11.15 -0.15 4.08
C GLU A 24 9.63 0.04 4.05
N VAL A 25 8.91 -1.06 4.12
CA VAL A 25 7.45 -1.05 4.21
C VAL A 25 6.97 -1.99 5.29
N TYR A 26 5.92 -1.54 5.98
CA TYR A 26 5.25 -2.32 7.03
C TYR A 26 4.25 -3.30 6.41
N PHE A 27 4.14 -4.46 7.03
CA PHE A 27 3.21 -5.53 6.69
C PHE A 27 2.13 -5.66 7.76
N SER A 28 0.87 -5.69 7.33
CA SER A 28 -0.28 -5.99 8.17
C SER A 28 -0.75 -7.45 8.05
N SER A 29 -1.63 -7.83 8.95
CA SER A 29 -2.37 -9.09 8.80
C SER A 29 -3.40 -8.96 7.67
N TRP A 30 -3.60 -10.02 6.89
CA TRP A 30 -4.69 -10.06 5.92
C TRP A 30 -6.08 -9.92 6.57
N ARG A 31 -6.21 -10.18 7.88
CA ARG A 31 -7.45 -10.00 8.64
C ARG A 31 -7.81 -8.52 8.87
N GLU A 32 -6.88 -7.61 8.61
CA GLU A 32 -7.06 -6.16 8.75
C GLU A 32 -7.49 -5.50 7.43
N PHE A 33 -7.78 -6.29 6.40
CA PHE A 33 -8.26 -5.78 5.13
C PHE A 33 -9.64 -5.14 5.23
N ASN A 34 -9.90 -4.11 4.43
CA ASN A 34 -11.16 -3.38 4.43
C ASN A 34 -12.31 -4.15 3.75
N ASP A 35 -12.01 -5.01 2.79
CA ASP A 35 -13.01 -5.84 2.14
C ASP A 35 -13.27 -7.10 2.98
N PRO A 36 -14.47 -7.27 3.52
CA PRO A 36 -14.80 -8.44 4.35
C PRO A 36 -14.74 -9.77 3.59
N MET A 37 -14.72 -9.73 2.26
CA MET A 37 -14.63 -10.93 1.42
C MET A 37 -13.18 -11.31 1.07
N GLU A 38 -12.20 -10.49 1.46
CA GLU A 38 -10.79 -10.78 1.15
C GLU A 38 -10.26 -11.99 1.89
N GLY A 39 -9.54 -12.81 1.13
CA GLY A 39 -9.01 -14.06 1.64
C GLY A 39 -10.05 -15.16 1.84
N PHE A 40 -11.33 -14.92 1.55
CA PHE A 40 -12.34 -15.98 1.52
C PHE A 40 -12.20 -16.83 0.26
N PHE A 41 -12.68 -18.07 0.34
CA PHE A 41 -12.71 -19.01 -0.77
C PHE A 41 -13.91 -19.94 -0.63
N VAL A 42 -14.30 -20.58 -1.73
CA VAL A 42 -15.36 -21.57 -1.77
C VAL A 42 -14.74 -22.97 -1.77
N TYR A 43 -15.18 -23.80 -0.86
CA TYR A 43 -14.83 -25.22 -0.82
C TYR A 43 -16.00 -26.05 -1.32
N ILE A 44 -15.82 -26.69 -2.46
CA ILE A 44 -16.79 -27.63 -3.03
C ILE A 44 -16.09 -28.98 -3.16
N ALA A 45 -16.37 -29.89 -2.25
CA ALA A 45 -15.87 -31.26 -2.34
C ALA A 45 -16.84 -32.23 -1.65
N ASN A 46 -16.85 -33.45 -2.14
CA ASN A 46 -17.68 -34.55 -1.64
C ASN A 46 -17.14 -35.26 -0.38
N ARG A 47 -16.12 -34.68 0.26
CA ARG A 47 -15.44 -35.23 1.45
C ARG A 47 -15.34 -34.17 2.54
N ASP A 48 -15.08 -34.58 3.78
CA ASP A 48 -14.93 -33.67 4.93
C ASP A 48 -13.87 -32.57 4.63
N PRO A 49 -14.26 -31.32 4.55
CA PRO A 49 -13.38 -30.22 4.15
C PRO A 49 -12.44 -29.74 5.26
N ARG A 50 -12.70 -30.10 6.53
CA ARG A 50 -12.05 -29.47 7.71
C ARG A 50 -10.53 -29.51 7.63
N HIS A 51 -9.94 -30.65 7.37
CA HIS A 51 -8.48 -30.80 7.32
C HIS A 51 -7.83 -29.91 6.25
N HIS A 52 -8.44 -29.79 5.09
CA HIS A 52 -7.92 -28.95 4.01
C HIS A 52 -8.11 -27.47 4.33
N ILE A 53 -9.26 -27.10 4.89
CA ILE A 53 -9.54 -25.71 5.29
C ILE A 53 -8.57 -25.28 6.37
N ASP A 54 -8.35 -26.08 7.40
CA ASP A 54 -7.44 -25.80 8.51
C ASP A 54 -6.00 -25.63 8.02
N ALA A 55 -5.55 -26.49 7.11
CA ALA A 55 -4.23 -26.36 6.49
C ALA A 55 -4.06 -25.04 5.73
N ILE A 56 -5.05 -24.67 4.90
CA ILE A 56 -5.02 -23.41 4.14
C ILE A 56 -5.07 -22.18 5.07
N VAL A 57 -5.91 -22.22 6.08
CA VAL A 57 -6.00 -21.11 7.07
C VAL A 57 -4.70 -21.00 7.86
N GLY A 58 -4.08 -22.13 8.21
CA GLY A 58 -2.76 -22.17 8.82
C GLY A 58 -1.70 -21.48 7.95
N GLU A 59 -1.61 -21.86 6.67
CA GLU A 59 -0.68 -21.25 5.71
C GLU A 59 -0.96 -19.75 5.51
N LYS A 60 -2.23 -19.35 5.35
CA LYS A 60 -2.59 -17.92 5.27
C LYS A 60 -2.12 -17.13 6.49
N SER A 61 -2.15 -17.73 7.67
CA SER A 61 -1.73 -17.09 8.92
C SER A 61 -0.23 -16.83 8.99
N ALA A 62 0.57 -17.59 8.23
CA ALA A 62 2.00 -17.41 8.08
C ALA A 62 2.36 -16.19 7.19
N TYR A 63 1.40 -15.68 6.42
CA TYR A 63 1.60 -14.52 5.57
C TYR A 63 1.27 -13.20 6.25
N ARG A 64 2.03 -12.19 5.85
CA ARG A 64 1.74 -10.77 6.06
C ARG A 64 1.70 -10.08 4.72
N VAL A 65 0.97 -8.97 4.64
CA VAL A 65 0.66 -8.33 3.36
C VAL A 65 0.93 -6.83 3.45
N SER A 66 1.51 -6.27 2.39
CA SER A 66 1.59 -4.83 2.19
C SER A 66 1.04 -4.49 0.80
N CYS A 67 0.06 -3.59 0.75
CA CYS A 67 -0.70 -3.26 -0.45
C CYS A 67 -0.18 -2.00 -1.12
N PHE A 68 -0.15 -2.02 -2.45
CA PHE A 68 0.31 -0.94 -3.32
C PHE A 68 -0.59 -0.82 -4.54
N CYS A 69 -0.41 0.23 -5.34
CA CYS A 69 -0.99 0.32 -6.68
C CYS A 69 -0.01 0.93 -7.68
N ARG A 70 -0.41 0.96 -8.97
CA ARG A 70 0.43 1.49 -10.06
C ARG A 70 0.26 2.98 -10.30
N SER A 71 -0.60 3.66 -9.55
CA SER A 71 -0.95 5.05 -9.79
C SER A 71 -1.15 5.81 -8.49
N TRP A 72 -0.63 7.03 -8.44
CA TRP A 72 -0.75 7.95 -7.31
C TRP A 72 -2.02 8.82 -7.36
N ASN A 73 -2.68 8.92 -8.52
CA ASN A 73 -3.78 9.86 -8.76
C ASN A 73 -5.18 9.22 -8.70
N LYS A 74 -5.32 8.10 -8.01
CA LYS A 74 -6.61 7.42 -7.84
C LYS A 74 -7.47 8.14 -6.79
N PHE A 75 -8.46 8.92 -7.22
CA PHE A 75 -9.33 9.70 -6.33
C PHE A 75 -9.96 8.84 -5.22
N LEU A 76 -10.47 7.65 -5.55
CA LEU A 76 -11.09 6.78 -4.57
C LEU A 76 -10.08 6.23 -3.55
N LEU A 77 -8.84 5.92 -3.96
CA LEU A 77 -7.81 5.48 -3.01
C LEU A 77 -7.41 6.59 -2.04
N TRP A 78 -7.35 7.84 -2.52
CA TRP A 78 -7.17 9.00 -1.67
C TRP A 78 -8.31 9.14 -0.66
N SER A 79 -9.55 8.88 -1.07
CA SER A 79 -10.71 8.98 -0.19
C SER A 79 -10.72 7.87 0.86
N TYR A 80 -10.45 6.61 0.46
CA TYR A 80 -10.59 5.44 1.33
C TYR A 80 -9.39 5.24 2.26
N TYR A 81 -8.16 5.42 1.77
CA TYR A 81 -6.95 5.00 2.48
C TYR A 81 -6.16 6.15 3.12
N THR A 82 -6.52 7.40 2.83
CA THR A 82 -5.83 8.57 3.35
C THR A 82 -6.72 9.50 4.20
N ASN A 83 -7.73 8.94 4.82
CA ASN A 83 -8.67 9.71 5.62
C ASN A 83 -9.21 10.94 4.86
N LYS A 84 -9.87 10.74 3.72
CA LYS A 84 -10.46 11.80 2.89
C LYS A 84 -9.43 12.83 2.41
N HIS A 85 -8.36 12.36 1.78
CA HIS A 85 -7.25 13.18 1.27
C HIS A 85 -6.42 13.91 2.33
N ARG A 86 -6.49 13.50 3.62
CA ARG A 86 -5.69 14.07 4.71
C ARG A 86 -4.39 13.32 5.01
N GLY A 87 -4.15 12.20 4.35
CA GLY A 87 -2.93 11.40 4.49
C GLY A 87 -1.93 11.64 3.38
N VAL A 88 -1.10 10.63 3.13
CA VAL A 88 -0.02 10.69 2.14
C VAL A 88 -0.10 9.53 1.14
N CYS A 89 0.58 9.71 0.01
CA CYS A 89 0.88 8.65 -0.92
C CYS A 89 2.40 8.58 -1.14
N LEU A 90 2.99 7.44 -0.83
CA LEU A 90 4.43 7.18 -1.00
C LEU A 90 4.69 6.64 -2.40
N GLU A 91 5.73 7.15 -3.06
CA GLU A 91 6.20 6.66 -4.35
C GLU A 91 7.49 5.85 -4.16
N PHE A 92 7.47 4.55 -4.50
CA PHE A 92 8.63 3.67 -4.45
C PHE A 92 9.09 3.27 -5.85
N GLU A 93 10.39 3.22 -6.03
CA GLU A 93 11.02 2.55 -7.17
C GLU A 93 11.51 1.18 -6.74
N VAL A 94 10.94 0.12 -7.33
CA VAL A 94 11.07 -1.26 -6.87
C VAL A 94 11.67 -2.15 -7.94
N SER A 95 12.53 -3.07 -7.52
CA SER A 95 13.01 -4.18 -8.34
C SER A 95 12.63 -5.51 -7.67
N LYS A 96 11.87 -6.36 -8.36
CA LYS A 96 11.52 -7.69 -7.82
C LYS A 96 12.73 -8.53 -7.45
N LYS A 97 13.88 -8.30 -8.11
CA LYS A 97 15.13 -9.04 -7.85
C LYS A 97 15.75 -8.72 -6.49
N ASN A 98 15.39 -7.57 -5.92
CA ASN A 98 15.96 -7.07 -4.66
C ASN A 98 15.04 -7.32 -3.45
N LEU A 99 13.91 -8.01 -3.65
CA LEU A 99 13.03 -8.36 -2.54
C LEU A 99 13.66 -9.44 -1.67
N PRO A 100 13.38 -9.46 -0.36
CA PRO A 100 13.78 -10.55 0.52
C PRO A 100 13.29 -11.90 -0.01
N ALA A 101 14.06 -12.97 0.23
CA ALA A 101 13.81 -14.30 -0.34
C ALA A 101 12.43 -14.90 0.05
N ASN A 102 11.90 -14.50 1.20
CA ASN A 102 10.59 -14.93 1.69
C ASN A 102 9.45 -13.97 1.31
N CYS A 103 9.71 -13.03 0.38
CA CYS A 103 8.73 -12.07 -0.12
C CYS A 103 8.44 -12.29 -1.61
N SER A 104 7.18 -12.14 -2.00
CA SER A 104 6.76 -12.07 -3.40
C SER A 104 5.90 -10.84 -3.65
N LEU A 105 6.04 -10.24 -4.83
CA LEU A 105 5.31 -9.05 -5.25
C LEU A 105 4.48 -9.37 -6.49
N ASP A 106 3.17 -9.41 -6.32
CA ASP A 106 2.24 -9.88 -7.33
C ASP A 106 1.07 -8.91 -7.55
N PRO A 107 0.57 -8.78 -8.79
CA PRO A 107 -0.66 -8.06 -9.05
C PRO A 107 -1.85 -8.82 -8.48
N VAL A 108 -2.84 -8.10 -7.98
CA VAL A 108 -4.10 -8.71 -7.54
C VAL A 108 -4.90 -9.19 -8.75
N ASN A 109 -5.38 -10.41 -8.67
CA ASN A 109 -6.31 -11.00 -9.63
C ASN A 109 -7.75 -10.63 -9.24
N TYR A 110 -8.50 -10.00 -10.17
CA TYR A 110 -9.87 -9.56 -9.92
C TYR A 110 -10.87 -10.50 -10.57
N ASP A 111 -11.65 -11.20 -9.74
CA ASP A 111 -12.64 -12.15 -10.21
C ASP A 111 -14.09 -11.71 -9.87
N ARG A 112 -15.07 -12.30 -10.57
CA ARG A 112 -16.51 -12.11 -10.31
C ARG A 112 -17.00 -12.97 -9.14
N THR A 113 -16.31 -14.06 -8.86
CA THR A 113 -16.64 -15.04 -7.83
C THR A 113 -15.46 -15.21 -6.88
N LEU A 114 -15.73 -15.69 -5.68
CA LEU A 114 -14.67 -16.09 -4.77
C LEU A 114 -13.84 -17.23 -5.39
N PRO A 115 -12.51 -17.24 -5.14
CA PRO A 115 -11.65 -18.32 -5.62
C PRO A 115 -12.09 -19.65 -5.04
N GLN A 116 -12.04 -20.68 -5.85
CA GLN A 116 -12.41 -22.03 -5.43
C GLN A 116 -11.17 -22.82 -4.98
N PHE A 117 -11.40 -23.74 -4.05
CA PHE A 117 -10.46 -24.77 -3.68
C PHE A 117 -10.05 -25.58 -4.90
N ASP A 118 -8.76 -25.87 -5.01
CA ASP A 118 -8.17 -26.63 -6.10
C ASP A 118 -7.28 -27.74 -5.51
N SER A 119 -7.72 -28.99 -5.63
CA SER A 119 -7.00 -30.15 -5.06
C SER A 119 -5.64 -30.42 -5.70
N SER A 120 -5.32 -29.79 -6.83
CA SER A 120 -4.02 -29.90 -7.49
C SER A 120 -2.95 -29.01 -6.87
N LEU A 121 -3.35 -28.01 -6.05
CA LEU A 121 -2.46 -27.07 -5.41
C LEU A 121 -2.18 -27.44 -3.96
N SER A 122 -0.97 -27.21 -3.51
CA SER A 122 -0.62 -27.28 -2.08
C SER A 122 -1.38 -26.23 -1.25
N ALA A 123 -1.45 -26.41 0.05
CA ALA A 123 -2.09 -25.46 0.95
C ALA A 123 -1.45 -24.06 0.88
N ASP A 124 -0.12 -23.98 0.72
CA ASP A 124 0.61 -22.72 0.55
C ASP A 124 0.27 -22.02 -0.77
N GLU A 125 0.24 -22.74 -1.88
CA GLU A 125 -0.14 -22.19 -3.19
C GLU A 125 -1.58 -21.67 -3.19
N GLN A 126 -2.49 -22.39 -2.54
CA GLN A 126 -3.86 -21.95 -2.36
C GLN A 126 -3.96 -20.71 -1.47
N ALA A 127 -3.23 -20.68 -0.36
CA ALA A 127 -3.18 -19.52 0.52
C ALA A 127 -2.71 -18.28 -0.24
N LYS A 128 -1.65 -18.37 -1.03
CA LYS A 128 -1.18 -17.30 -1.93
C LYS A 128 -2.25 -16.86 -2.91
N LYS A 129 -2.83 -17.82 -3.65
CA LYS A 129 -3.91 -17.57 -4.63
C LYS A 129 -5.05 -16.78 -3.99
N PHE A 130 -5.47 -17.15 -2.79
CA PHE A 130 -6.57 -16.49 -2.09
C PHE A 130 -6.17 -15.09 -1.59
N LEU A 131 -4.93 -14.91 -1.15
CA LEU A 131 -4.42 -13.62 -0.70
C LEU A 131 -4.15 -12.62 -1.84
N ILE A 132 -4.01 -13.08 -3.09
CA ILE A 132 -3.86 -12.19 -4.26
C ILE A 132 -5.12 -12.12 -5.13
N THR A 133 -6.26 -12.67 -4.67
CA THR A 133 -7.54 -12.57 -5.37
C THR A 133 -8.46 -11.62 -4.63
N LYS A 134 -9.14 -10.76 -5.37
CA LYS A 134 -10.10 -9.78 -4.87
C LYS A 134 -11.34 -9.74 -5.77
N MET A 135 -12.47 -9.36 -5.21
CA MET A 135 -13.71 -9.24 -5.97
C MET A 135 -13.62 -8.13 -7.00
N ARG A 136 -14.20 -8.37 -8.19
CA ARG A 136 -14.14 -7.48 -9.35
C ARG A 136 -14.59 -6.02 -9.12
N PRO A 137 -15.56 -5.70 -8.23
CA PRO A 137 -15.90 -4.31 -7.92
C PRO A 137 -14.70 -3.46 -7.49
N TRP A 138 -13.67 -4.06 -6.90
CA TRP A 138 -12.45 -3.39 -6.47
C TRP A 138 -11.39 -3.23 -7.57
N LYS A 139 -11.66 -3.67 -8.80
CA LYS A 139 -10.67 -3.66 -9.91
C LYS A 139 -10.07 -2.28 -10.19
N GLN A 140 -10.80 -1.23 -9.91
CA GLN A 140 -10.34 0.15 -10.07
C GLN A 140 -9.12 0.49 -9.19
N GLU A 141 -8.86 -0.26 -8.13
CA GLU A 141 -7.68 -0.04 -7.28
C GLU A 141 -6.38 -0.37 -8.03
N GLY A 142 -6.40 -1.36 -8.92
CA GLY A 142 -5.21 -1.82 -9.64
C GLY A 142 -4.10 -2.23 -8.68
N GLU A 143 -4.50 -3.01 -7.66
CA GLU A 143 -3.67 -3.33 -6.51
C GLU A 143 -2.53 -4.29 -6.86
N TRP A 144 -1.42 -4.11 -6.16
CA TRP A 144 -0.28 -5.02 -6.09
C TRP A 144 -0.04 -5.37 -4.63
N ARG A 145 0.25 -6.63 -4.35
CA ARG A 145 0.53 -7.11 -2.99
C ARG A 145 1.94 -7.64 -2.86
N LEU A 146 2.63 -7.12 -1.87
CA LEU A 146 3.85 -7.72 -1.36
C LEU A 146 3.44 -8.70 -0.25
N LEU A 147 3.61 -9.99 -0.51
CA LEU A 147 3.38 -11.06 0.45
C LEU A 147 4.71 -11.43 1.09
N GLY A 148 4.77 -11.44 2.42
CA GLY A 148 5.91 -11.92 3.18
C GLY A 148 5.50 -13.12 4.03
N ARG A 149 6.24 -14.24 3.92
CA ARG A 149 5.95 -15.47 4.65
C ARG A 149 6.91 -15.63 5.83
N ASN A 150 6.38 -15.93 7.02
CA ASN A 150 7.17 -16.14 8.25
C ASN A 150 8.17 -15.02 8.53
N LEU A 151 7.69 -13.76 8.40
CA LEU A 151 8.52 -12.60 8.66
C LEU A 151 8.91 -12.52 10.14
N GLN A 152 10.21 -12.32 10.41
CA GLN A 152 10.73 -12.07 11.76
C GLN A 152 10.48 -10.62 12.20
N GLN A 153 10.37 -9.71 11.23
CA GLN A 153 10.08 -8.29 11.43
C GLN A 153 8.95 -7.87 10.50
N TYR A 154 8.09 -6.97 10.97
CA TYR A 154 6.96 -6.47 10.18
C TYR A 154 7.34 -5.31 9.25
N SER A 155 8.55 -4.79 9.32
CA SER A 155 9.10 -3.82 8.37
C SER A 155 10.25 -4.47 7.61
N VAL A 156 10.22 -4.41 6.28
CA VAL A 156 11.25 -5.02 5.44
C VAL A 156 11.67 -4.08 4.31
N PRO A 157 12.92 -4.20 3.82
CA PRO A 157 13.38 -3.50 2.63
C PRO A 157 12.48 -3.81 1.43
N PHE A 158 12.02 -2.77 0.75
CA PHE A 158 11.13 -2.90 -0.40
C PHE A 158 11.68 -2.25 -1.66
N GLY A 159 12.18 -1.03 -1.52
CA GLY A 159 12.69 -0.27 -2.65
C GLY A 159 13.10 1.14 -2.26
N ARG A 160 13.53 1.93 -3.22
CA ARG A 160 13.90 3.31 -2.96
C ARG A 160 12.65 4.19 -2.89
N LEU A 161 12.45 4.88 -1.79
CA LEU A 161 11.44 5.93 -1.68
C LEU A 161 11.86 7.12 -2.56
N THR A 162 11.08 7.41 -3.60
CA THR A 162 11.39 8.48 -4.57
C THR A 162 10.49 9.70 -4.42
N GLY A 163 9.34 9.57 -3.76
CA GLY A 163 8.44 10.68 -3.53
C GLY A 163 7.50 10.48 -2.36
N ILE A 164 7.14 11.58 -1.72
CA ILE A 164 6.09 11.67 -0.70
C ILE A 164 5.09 12.71 -1.20
N ILE A 165 3.84 12.30 -1.41
CA ILE A 165 2.77 13.13 -1.92
C ILE A 165 1.81 13.37 -0.75
N PHE A 166 1.73 14.59 -0.27
CA PHE A 166 0.74 15.01 0.72
C PHE A 166 -0.63 15.17 0.05
N GLY A 167 -1.68 14.68 0.69
CA GLY A 167 -3.05 14.73 0.19
C GLY A 167 -3.59 16.14 0.04
N ALA A 168 -4.62 16.32 -0.78
CA ALA A 168 -5.20 17.65 -1.07
C ALA A 168 -5.69 18.37 0.19
N ASN A 169 -6.21 17.62 1.16
CA ASN A 169 -6.71 18.14 2.45
C ASN A 169 -5.72 17.86 3.60
N TYR A 170 -4.44 17.62 3.29
CA TYR A 170 -3.45 17.32 4.32
C TYR A 170 -3.28 18.53 5.25
N ALA A 171 -3.39 18.27 6.56
CA ALA A 171 -3.32 19.31 7.60
C ALA A 171 -4.27 20.50 7.35
N ASP A 172 -5.40 20.26 6.68
CA ASP A 172 -6.40 21.28 6.28
C ASP A 172 -5.76 22.52 5.61
N GLY A 173 -4.64 22.30 4.90
CA GLY A 173 -3.89 23.34 4.22
C GLY A 173 -2.87 24.08 5.08
N ASP A 174 -2.71 23.72 6.36
CA ASP A 174 -1.71 24.36 7.24
C ASP A 174 -0.28 24.07 6.75
N PRO A 175 0.46 25.09 6.30
CA PRO A 175 1.85 24.93 5.87
C PRO A 175 2.82 24.66 7.03
N HIS A 176 2.41 24.96 8.26
CA HIS A 176 3.21 24.78 9.47
C HIS A 176 2.92 23.47 10.20
N ASP A 177 2.18 22.56 9.56
CA ASP A 177 1.91 21.25 10.11
C ASP A 177 3.19 20.55 10.59
N ALA A 178 3.15 20.09 11.85
CA ALA A 178 4.31 19.51 12.52
C ALA A 178 4.86 18.29 11.78
N THR A 179 3.97 17.47 11.17
CA THR A 179 4.41 16.28 10.44
C THR A 179 5.15 16.65 9.16
N ARG A 180 4.67 17.65 8.42
CA ARG A 180 5.41 18.15 7.24
C ARG A 180 6.78 18.69 7.62
N GLN A 181 6.85 19.45 8.69
CA GLN A 181 8.11 20.00 9.18
C GLN A 181 9.08 18.91 9.61
N GLN A 182 8.60 17.90 10.32
CA GLN A 182 9.38 16.72 10.69
C GLN A 182 9.92 16.01 9.45
N VAL A 183 9.06 15.70 8.47
CA VAL A 183 9.46 15.06 7.21
C VAL A 183 10.52 15.88 6.48
N VAL A 184 10.35 17.19 6.38
CA VAL A 184 11.32 18.09 5.75
C VAL A 184 12.66 18.06 6.52
N HIS A 185 12.60 18.06 7.85
CA HIS A 185 13.80 18.01 8.69
C HIS A 185 14.57 16.70 8.50
N GLU A 186 13.88 15.56 8.57
CA GLU A 186 14.50 14.24 8.40
C GLU A 186 15.08 14.05 7.00
N ILE A 187 14.37 14.49 5.95
CA ILE A 187 14.86 14.44 4.56
C ILE A 187 16.13 15.28 4.37
N ARG A 188 16.26 16.42 5.08
CA ARG A 188 17.47 17.25 5.01
C ARG A 188 18.70 16.54 5.57
N SER A 189 18.51 15.65 6.53
CA SER A 189 19.58 14.84 7.11
C SER A 189 19.93 13.60 6.27
N MET A 190 19.04 13.21 5.32
CA MET A 190 19.32 12.13 4.38
C MET A 190 20.46 12.51 3.44
N GLY A 191 21.34 11.57 3.21
CA GLY A 191 22.45 11.72 2.28
C GLY A 191 22.00 11.84 0.81
N ARG A 192 22.61 11.12 -0.10
CA ARG A 192 22.32 11.16 -1.53
C ARG A 192 20.88 10.67 -1.85
N HIS A 193 20.21 11.39 -2.76
CA HIS A 193 18.91 11.03 -3.35
C HIS A 193 17.70 11.05 -2.39
N PRO A 194 17.44 12.18 -1.72
CA PRO A 194 16.23 12.31 -0.91
C PRO A 194 14.97 12.22 -1.78
N PRO A 195 13.83 11.75 -1.21
CA PRO A 195 12.56 11.72 -1.93
C PRO A 195 12.09 13.14 -2.28
N VAL A 196 11.40 13.26 -3.41
CA VAL A 196 10.77 14.52 -3.80
C VAL A 196 9.47 14.68 -3.02
N LEU A 197 9.24 15.86 -2.45
CA LEU A 197 8.00 16.21 -1.80
C LEU A 197 7.02 16.81 -2.79
N TYR A 198 5.77 16.34 -2.75
CA TYR A 198 4.68 16.82 -3.58
C TYR A 198 3.48 17.22 -2.73
N GLN A 199 2.71 18.18 -3.21
CA GLN A 199 1.37 18.49 -2.73
C GLN A 199 0.36 18.07 -3.78
N ALA A 200 -0.59 17.19 -3.41
CA ALA A 200 -1.74 16.89 -4.24
C ALA A 200 -2.78 18.02 -4.18
N TYR A 201 -3.53 18.20 -5.25
CA TYR A 201 -4.67 19.10 -5.31
C TYR A 201 -5.74 18.52 -6.23
N ILE A 202 -6.98 18.95 -6.05
CA ILE A 202 -8.11 18.57 -6.90
C ILE A 202 -8.36 19.74 -7.82
N GLU A 203 -8.37 19.49 -9.14
CA GLU A 203 -8.55 20.54 -10.13
C GLU A 203 -9.91 20.42 -10.80
N GLY A 204 -10.60 21.57 -10.90
CA GLY A 204 -11.85 21.70 -11.63
C GLY A 204 -13.04 20.94 -11.01
N ASN A 205 -14.04 20.66 -11.84
CA ASN A 205 -15.28 20.00 -11.46
C ASN A 205 -15.24 18.47 -11.61
N ALA A 206 -14.08 17.90 -11.94
CA ALA A 206 -13.88 16.45 -12.08
C ALA A 206 -13.10 15.90 -10.88
N PRO A 207 -13.33 14.64 -10.47
CA PRO A 207 -12.57 14.00 -9.39
C PRO A 207 -11.16 13.60 -9.87
N GLU A 208 -10.41 14.58 -10.37
CA GLU A 208 -9.05 14.40 -10.85
C GLU A 208 -8.06 14.92 -9.82
N VAL A 209 -7.12 14.06 -9.42
CA VAL A 209 -6.06 14.42 -8.48
C VAL A 209 -4.80 14.73 -9.28
N ARG A 210 -4.29 15.94 -9.09
CA ARG A 210 -3.00 16.39 -9.63
C ARG A 210 -2.01 16.62 -8.51
N ARG A 211 -0.72 16.73 -8.85
CA ARG A 211 0.34 17.03 -7.87
C ARG A 211 1.30 18.10 -8.40
N ARG A 212 1.83 18.91 -7.50
CA ARG A 212 2.92 19.85 -7.76
C ARG A 212 4.07 19.57 -6.81
N VAL A 213 5.29 19.95 -7.21
CA VAL A 213 6.44 19.83 -6.31
C VAL A 213 6.25 20.79 -5.15
N PHE A 214 6.39 20.26 -3.94
CA PHE A 214 6.40 21.05 -2.73
C PHE A 214 7.78 21.71 -2.59
N ASN A 215 7.88 22.99 -2.98
CA ASN A 215 9.15 23.71 -2.95
C ASN A 215 9.63 23.90 -1.51
N ARG A 216 10.82 23.41 -1.19
CA ARG A 216 11.48 23.54 0.12
C ARG A 216 11.72 25.00 0.53
N TYR A 217 11.60 25.95 -0.41
CA TYR A 217 11.94 27.37 -0.24
C TYR A 217 10.74 28.31 -0.20
N ASP A 218 9.54 27.87 -0.59
CA ASP A 218 8.35 28.71 -0.56
C ASP A 218 7.57 28.55 0.76
N GLN A 219 8.22 28.82 1.89
CA GLN A 219 7.50 29.02 3.15
C GLN A 219 6.62 30.29 3.13
N ASN A 220 6.76 31.15 2.11
CA ASN A 220 6.07 32.44 2.03
C ASN A 220 5.08 32.58 0.86
N ARG A 221 4.81 31.54 0.07
CA ARG A 221 3.88 31.63 -1.06
C ARG A 221 2.97 30.41 -1.17
N ILE A 222 2.09 30.24 -0.19
CA ILE A 222 0.83 29.54 -0.44
C ILE A 222 -0.23 30.64 -0.49
N GLN A 223 -0.33 31.33 -1.64
CA GLN A 223 -1.57 32.01 -1.99
C GLN A 223 -2.52 30.92 -2.49
N VAL A 224 -3.52 30.66 -1.69
CA VAL A 224 -4.74 29.95 -2.08
C VAL A 224 -5.49 30.91 -2.99
N ASN A 225 -5.55 30.60 -4.29
CA ASN A 225 -6.58 31.12 -5.18
C ASN A 225 -7.61 30.04 -5.39
#